data_effb34ef5a2aa19e882e66619eb39e1c
#
_entry.id   effb34ef5a2aa19e882e66619eb39e1c
#
_cell.length_a   1.000
_cell.length_b   1.000
_cell.length_c   1.000
_cell.angle_alpha   90.00
_cell.angle_beta   90.00
_cell.angle_gamma   90.00
#
_symmetry.space_group_name_H-M   'P 1'
#
loop_
_entity.id
_entity.type
_entity.pdbx_description
1 polymer ?
#
loop_
_entity_poly.entity_id
_entity_poly.type
_entity_poly.pdbx_seq_one_letter_code
_entity_poly.pdbx_strand_id
1 'polypeptide(L)'
;MSRIVRAVFYLVLGMFLAACALGQDDEQPVKINDAISMVPATGNVYLVKTSAGDVLIDTAIAEIAGEVKKVFDREPHGSIKYIILTHAHADHIGGISLWKQPDTQIVAQSNYIEFVHYVARLDGFFAPRNAAAFNRPAQAAKPWAGNFAGKVEPNILFDESYQFTLGGVEFDLFSTPGETPDHLTVWIPKYKAAFIGDNYFGITTAEPNSFPNLYAIRGTKPRWALDWIKSLDTVLALKPEIVLNGHGDPIVGNAEITRRLTRYRDAIQYVHDETVKGMNAGKDVYTLMREIKLPPKYDLTEIFGKVSWSVRGIYDGYAGWYDGNPTSMYELPPSSVYPSLVKLAGGPEPLAKLALEKIEAGKPVEALHVTDVILAYDQNNAAALNVRIKAMEYLKQHTQNHVESGWLDYGIRLAKQKLAAQ
;
A
#
# COMPACT_ATOMS: atom_id res chain seq x y z
N MET A 1 26.28 -13.45 10.44
CA MET A 1 25.09 -12.56 10.35
C MET A 1 25.56 -11.13 10.36
N SER A 2 25.49 -10.42 9.22
CA SER A 2 26.06 -9.09 9.06
C SER A 2 25.23 -8.03 9.82
N ARG A 3 25.88 -6.92 10.18
CA ARG A 3 25.23 -5.77 10.87
C ARG A 3 24.01 -5.21 10.12
N ILE A 4 23.92 -5.45 8.81
CA ILE A 4 22.81 -5.03 7.93
C ILE A 4 21.53 -5.82 8.22
N VAL A 5 21.61 -7.14 8.50
CA VAL A 5 20.42 -7.96 8.83
C VAL A 5 19.78 -7.57 10.16
N ARG A 6 20.58 -7.05 11.12
CA ARG A 6 20.05 -6.53 12.38
C ARG A 6 19.33 -5.18 12.22
N ALA A 7 19.77 -4.32 11.31
CA ALA A 7 19.14 -3.03 11.05
C ALA A 7 17.73 -3.18 10.43
N VAL A 8 17.54 -4.15 9.52
CA VAL A 8 16.22 -4.41 8.89
C VAL A 8 15.22 -5.02 9.87
N PHE A 9 15.67 -5.86 10.80
CA PHE A 9 14.80 -6.43 11.85
C PHE A 9 14.32 -5.36 12.86
N TYR A 10 15.14 -4.34 13.10
CA TYR A 10 14.75 -3.20 13.93
C TYR A 10 13.84 -2.19 13.21
N LEU A 11 13.80 -2.16 11.86
CA LEU A 11 12.95 -1.23 11.11
C LEU A 11 11.46 -1.63 11.15
N VAL A 12 11.15 -2.92 11.10
CA VAL A 12 9.75 -3.41 11.22
C VAL A 12 9.28 -3.36 12.68
N LEU A 13 10.18 -3.63 13.62
CA LEU A 13 9.93 -3.41 15.04
C LEU A 13 9.87 -1.90 15.35
N GLY A 14 10.60 -1.06 14.60
CA GLY A 14 10.63 0.38 14.69
C GLY A 14 9.33 1.09 14.28
N MET A 15 8.57 0.57 13.30
CA MET A 15 7.22 1.09 13.01
C MET A 15 6.22 0.80 14.13
N PHE A 16 6.38 -0.33 14.84
CA PHE A 16 5.61 -0.60 16.07
C PHE A 16 6.18 0.15 17.29
N LEU A 17 7.50 0.39 17.34
CA LEU A 17 8.14 1.18 18.39
C LEU A 17 8.00 2.69 18.17
N ALA A 18 7.85 3.18 16.92
CA ALA A 18 7.45 4.57 16.69
C ALA A 18 6.02 4.84 17.20
N ALA A 19 5.09 3.87 17.06
CA ALA A 19 3.77 3.96 17.71
C ALA A 19 3.86 3.85 19.25
N CYS A 20 4.89 3.19 19.80
CA CYS A 20 5.18 3.15 21.24
C CYS A 20 6.11 4.30 21.71
N ALA A 21 6.83 4.96 20.79
CA ALA A 21 7.70 6.09 21.11
C ALA A 21 6.94 7.43 21.16
N LEU A 22 5.73 7.51 20.62
CA LEU A 22 4.82 8.66 20.76
C LEU A 22 4.33 8.87 22.22
N GLY A 23 5.06 8.45 23.20
CA GLY A 23 4.72 8.55 24.62
C GLY A 23 5.81 9.22 25.47
N GLN A 24 6.85 9.78 24.86
CA GLN A 24 7.80 10.58 25.60
C GLN A 24 7.26 12.02 25.74
N ASP A 25 7.15 12.49 26.97
CA ASP A 25 6.57 13.80 27.30
C ASP A 25 7.30 15.00 26.65
N ASP A 26 8.41 14.79 25.94
CA ASP A 26 9.26 15.82 25.30
C ASP A 26 9.15 15.87 23.77
N GLU A 27 8.32 15.05 23.10
CA GLU A 27 8.23 15.03 21.65
C GLU A 27 7.52 16.28 21.11
N GLN A 28 8.16 17.00 20.19
CA GLN A 28 7.66 18.21 19.55
C GLN A 28 7.37 17.96 18.06
N PRO A 29 6.46 18.73 17.45
CA PRO A 29 6.27 18.65 16.01
C PRO A 29 7.56 19.00 15.25
N VAL A 30 7.84 18.28 14.18
CA VAL A 30 8.97 18.58 13.29
C VAL A 30 8.65 19.84 12.50
N LYS A 31 9.45 20.89 12.66
CA LYS A 31 9.31 22.14 11.90
C LYS A 31 9.85 21.97 10.49
N ILE A 32 8.97 22.14 9.50
CA ILE A 32 9.35 22.19 8.07
C ILE A 32 9.78 23.61 7.70
N ASN A 33 9.02 24.60 8.17
CA ASN A 33 9.33 26.03 8.11
C ASN A 33 8.54 26.77 9.22
N ASP A 34 8.53 28.09 9.20
CA ASP A 34 7.84 28.89 10.23
C ASP A 34 6.31 28.68 10.27
N ALA A 35 5.70 28.21 9.18
CA ALA A 35 4.26 28.00 9.06
C ALA A 35 3.83 26.54 9.02
N ILE A 36 4.71 25.63 8.60
CA ILE A 36 4.39 24.23 8.39
C ILE A 36 5.12 23.37 9.40
N SER A 37 4.39 22.56 10.13
CA SER A 37 4.92 21.53 11.02
C SER A 37 4.31 20.17 10.72
N MET A 38 5.02 19.10 11.10
CA MET A 38 4.67 17.70 10.85
C MET A 38 4.78 16.90 12.14
N VAL A 39 3.84 16.00 12.38
CA VAL A 39 4.03 14.89 13.31
C VAL A 39 4.16 13.61 12.49
N PRO A 40 5.36 12.98 12.50
CA PRO A 40 5.56 11.69 11.84
C PRO A 40 4.70 10.62 12.51
N ALA A 41 3.93 9.90 11.73
CA ALA A 41 3.04 8.87 12.22
C ALA A 41 2.81 7.79 11.15
N THR A 42 2.03 6.74 11.47
CA THR A 42 1.41 5.94 10.43
C THR A 42 0.40 6.85 9.72
N GLY A 43 0.76 7.30 8.52
CA GLY A 43 0.15 8.47 7.89
C GLY A 43 0.59 9.77 8.58
N ASN A 44 1.53 10.51 7.95
CA ASN A 44 2.00 11.80 8.45
C ASN A 44 0.86 12.79 8.57
N VAL A 45 0.89 13.63 9.60
CA VAL A 45 -0.06 14.72 9.80
C VAL A 45 0.67 16.04 9.72
N TYR A 46 0.11 16.98 8.98
CA TYR A 46 0.71 18.31 8.81
C TYR A 46 -0.23 19.40 9.29
N LEU A 47 0.36 20.39 9.97
CA LEU A 47 -0.33 21.60 10.40
C LEU A 47 0.26 22.81 9.67
N VAL A 48 -0.59 23.57 8.99
CA VAL A 48 -0.20 24.83 8.34
C VAL A 48 -0.83 26.00 9.09
N LYS A 49 0.00 26.80 9.75
CA LYS A 49 -0.43 27.97 10.53
C LYS A 49 -0.72 29.14 9.61
N THR A 50 -1.84 29.83 9.85
CA THR A 50 -2.19 31.09 9.17
C THR A 50 -2.67 32.14 10.18
N SER A 51 -2.80 33.39 9.75
CA SER A 51 -3.28 34.48 10.63
C SER A 51 -4.79 34.40 10.93
N ALA A 52 -5.55 33.52 10.25
CA ALA A 52 -7.00 33.39 10.40
C ALA A 52 -7.43 32.02 10.95
N GLY A 53 -6.50 31.25 11.49
CA GLY A 53 -6.66 29.88 11.94
C GLY A 53 -5.81 28.91 11.12
N ASP A 54 -5.87 27.62 11.41
CA ASP A 54 -4.94 26.64 10.88
C ASP A 54 -5.61 25.66 9.93
N VAL A 55 -4.80 25.07 9.04
CA VAL A 55 -5.19 24.00 8.11
C VAL A 55 -4.45 22.75 8.51
N LEU A 56 -5.22 21.67 8.74
CA LEU A 56 -4.70 20.33 8.98
C LEU A 56 -4.73 19.54 7.68
N ILE A 57 -3.65 18.83 7.35
CA ILE A 57 -3.58 17.94 6.19
C ILE A 57 -3.33 16.53 6.71
N ASP A 58 -4.29 15.63 6.46
CA ASP A 58 -4.46 14.30 7.02
C ASP A 58 -4.59 14.27 8.55
N THR A 59 -4.93 13.11 9.13
CA THR A 59 -5.32 13.01 10.55
C THR A 59 -4.81 11.75 11.25
N ALA A 60 -3.88 11.03 10.65
CA ALA A 60 -3.34 9.73 11.08
C ALA A 60 -4.38 8.60 11.17
N ILE A 61 -3.91 7.42 11.55
CA ILE A 61 -4.78 6.27 11.87
C ILE A 61 -5.44 6.47 13.24
N ALA A 62 -6.67 5.99 13.39
CA ALA A 62 -7.50 6.22 14.60
C ALA A 62 -6.82 5.81 15.90
N GLU A 63 -6.01 4.73 15.88
CA GLU A 63 -5.34 4.17 17.06
C GLU A 63 -4.31 5.12 17.69
N ILE A 64 -3.69 6.00 16.89
CA ILE A 64 -2.63 6.91 17.35
C ILE A 64 -2.99 8.39 17.15
N ALA A 65 -4.11 8.70 16.51
CA ALA A 65 -4.51 10.08 16.22
C ALA A 65 -4.61 10.97 17.47
N GLY A 66 -4.99 10.39 18.62
CA GLY A 66 -5.01 11.08 19.90
C GLY A 66 -3.62 11.50 20.39
N GLU A 67 -2.61 10.66 20.18
CA GLU A 67 -1.22 10.99 20.54
C GLU A 67 -0.66 12.04 19.57
N VAL A 68 -0.92 11.89 18.28
CA VAL A 68 -0.54 12.91 17.27
C VAL A 68 -1.10 14.28 17.65
N LYS A 69 -2.37 14.33 18.06
CA LYS A 69 -2.99 15.60 18.52
C LYS A 69 -2.30 16.16 19.74
N LYS A 70 -1.96 15.36 20.75
CA LYS A 70 -1.23 15.82 21.94
C LYS A 70 0.11 16.41 21.60
N VAL A 71 0.83 15.88 20.60
CA VAL A 71 2.11 16.42 20.14
C VAL A 71 1.91 17.83 19.57
N PHE A 72 0.91 18.04 18.69
CA PHE A 72 0.61 19.38 18.18
C PHE A 72 0.15 20.35 19.27
N ASP A 73 -0.66 19.89 20.23
CA ASP A 73 -1.20 20.72 21.32
C ASP A 73 -0.09 21.24 22.29
N ARG A 74 1.15 20.72 22.19
CA ARG A 74 2.30 21.25 22.97
C ARG A 74 2.83 22.58 22.46
N GLU A 75 2.57 22.91 21.20
CA GLU A 75 2.88 24.22 20.63
C GLU A 75 1.60 25.04 20.44
N PRO A 76 1.65 26.35 20.66
CA PRO A 76 0.51 27.22 20.35
C PRO A 76 0.12 27.10 18.88
N HIS A 77 -1.14 26.78 18.64
CA HIS A 77 -1.74 26.77 17.30
C HIS A 77 -3.14 27.38 17.32
N GLY A 78 -3.62 27.79 16.15
CA GLY A 78 -4.97 28.38 15.98
C GLY A 78 -6.07 27.33 15.98
N SER A 79 -7.32 27.79 15.85
CA SER A 79 -8.46 26.89 15.60
C SER A 79 -8.31 26.25 14.22
N ILE A 80 -8.63 24.96 14.10
CA ILE A 80 -8.60 24.25 12.83
C ILE A 80 -9.79 24.68 11.96
N LYS A 81 -9.52 25.47 10.93
CA LYS A 81 -10.52 25.97 9.99
C LYS A 81 -10.75 25.02 8.83
N TYR A 82 -9.70 24.33 8.39
CA TYR A 82 -9.79 23.34 7.33
C TYR A 82 -9.09 22.05 7.73
N ILE A 83 -9.69 20.93 7.36
CA ILE A 83 -9.05 19.61 7.31
C ILE A 83 -9.07 19.18 5.85
N ILE A 84 -7.91 18.93 5.27
CA ILE A 84 -7.77 18.44 3.90
C ILE A 84 -7.35 16.98 3.98
N LEU A 85 -8.09 16.10 3.32
CA LEU A 85 -7.85 14.68 3.28
C LEU A 85 -7.20 14.33 1.95
N THR A 86 -5.93 13.92 1.98
CA THR A 86 -5.20 13.60 0.74
C THR A 86 -5.82 12.41 0.03
N HIS A 87 -6.30 11.41 0.76
CA HIS A 87 -7.03 10.25 0.24
C HIS A 87 -7.67 9.43 1.36
N ALA A 88 -8.59 8.53 1.02
CA ALA A 88 -9.43 7.82 1.99
C ALA A 88 -8.82 6.50 2.51
N HIS A 89 -7.50 6.41 2.70
CA HIS A 89 -6.94 5.33 3.50
C HIS A 89 -7.07 5.62 5.00
N ALA A 90 -7.21 4.57 5.80
CA ALA A 90 -7.50 4.68 7.24
C ALA A 90 -6.45 5.46 8.03
N ASP A 91 -5.21 5.39 7.60
CA ASP A 91 -4.08 6.05 8.23
C ASP A 91 -3.95 7.54 7.88
N HIS A 92 -4.83 8.06 7.02
CA HIS A 92 -4.93 9.49 6.69
C HIS A 92 -6.20 10.15 7.24
N ILE A 93 -7.25 9.36 7.50
CA ILE A 93 -8.57 9.90 7.86
C ILE A 93 -9.08 9.48 9.24
N GLY A 94 -8.31 8.65 9.97
CA GLY A 94 -8.78 8.04 11.21
C GLY A 94 -9.03 9.00 12.37
N GLY A 95 -8.37 10.15 12.39
CA GLY A 95 -8.44 11.14 13.47
C GLY A 95 -9.38 12.31 13.25
N ILE A 96 -10.14 12.37 12.14
CA ILE A 96 -10.98 13.54 11.76
C ILE A 96 -11.83 14.05 12.93
N SER A 97 -12.51 13.14 13.64
CA SER A 97 -13.41 13.49 14.73
C SER A 97 -12.74 14.16 15.94
N LEU A 98 -11.43 13.98 16.11
CA LEU A 98 -10.65 14.60 17.18
C LEU A 98 -10.31 16.06 16.90
N TRP A 99 -10.25 16.43 15.62
CA TRP A 99 -9.85 17.76 15.17
C TRP A 99 -11.02 18.64 14.73
N LYS A 100 -12.13 18.03 14.29
CA LYS A 100 -13.29 18.76 13.79
C LYS A 100 -13.92 19.63 14.88
N GLN A 101 -14.08 20.91 14.57
CA GLN A 101 -14.83 21.89 15.32
C GLN A 101 -16.12 22.26 14.55
N PRO A 102 -17.10 22.97 15.15
CA PRO A 102 -18.38 23.28 14.47
C PRO A 102 -18.22 24.03 13.15
N ASP A 103 -17.19 24.88 13.02
CA ASP A 103 -16.90 25.70 11.84
C ASP A 103 -15.77 25.15 10.95
N THR A 104 -15.25 23.97 11.27
CA THR A 104 -14.21 23.33 10.46
C THR A 104 -14.79 22.85 9.14
N GLN A 105 -14.15 23.27 8.03
CA GLN A 105 -14.41 22.76 6.69
C GLN A 105 -13.56 21.52 6.44
N ILE A 106 -14.16 20.46 5.91
CA ILE A 106 -13.43 19.23 5.55
C ILE A 106 -13.49 19.08 4.05
N VAL A 107 -12.31 19.08 3.43
CA VAL A 107 -12.15 19.06 1.96
C VAL A 107 -11.61 17.70 1.52
N ALA A 108 -12.24 17.10 0.51
CA ALA A 108 -11.78 15.90 -0.16
C ALA A 108 -12.10 15.94 -1.66
N GLN A 109 -11.47 15.08 -2.44
CA GLN A 109 -11.81 14.88 -3.84
C GLN A 109 -13.11 14.05 -3.94
N SER A 110 -13.94 14.27 -4.96
CA SER A 110 -15.31 13.71 -5.08
C SER A 110 -15.38 12.18 -4.98
N ASN A 111 -14.36 11.46 -5.46
CA ASN A 111 -14.31 10.00 -5.35
C ASN A 111 -14.16 9.47 -3.92
N TYR A 112 -13.85 10.34 -2.94
CA TYR A 112 -13.70 9.98 -1.53
C TYR A 112 -14.91 9.21 -1.02
N ILE A 113 -16.12 9.73 -1.24
CA ILE A 113 -17.38 9.14 -0.75
C ILE A 113 -17.55 7.72 -1.30
N GLU A 114 -17.41 7.55 -2.62
CA GLU A 114 -17.54 6.22 -3.23
C GLU A 114 -16.41 5.28 -2.79
N PHE A 115 -15.20 5.77 -2.58
CA PHE A 115 -14.10 4.91 -2.10
C PHE A 115 -14.35 4.41 -0.68
N VAL A 116 -14.83 5.27 0.23
CA VAL A 116 -15.23 4.87 1.59
C VAL A 116 -16.36 3.83 1.53
N HIS A 117 -17.39 4.08 0.72
CA HIS A 117 -18.49 3.13 0.55
C HIS A 117 -18.02 1.80 -0.07
N TYR A 118 -17.10 1.83 -1.01
CA TYR A 118 -16.49 0.62 -1.60
C TYR A 118 -15.80 -0.23 -0.54
N VAL A 119 -14.98 0.39 0.30
CA VAL A 119 -14.30 -0.32 1.39
C VAL A 119 -15.31 -0.87 2.40
N ALA A 120 -16.32 -0.09 2.77
CA ALA A 120 -17.37 -0.51 3.71
C ALA A 120 -18.20 -1.70 3.18
N ARG A 121 -18.59 -1.67 1.90
CA ARG A 121 -19.32 -2.79 1.26
C ARG A 121 -18.55 -4.09 1.25
N LEU A 122 -17.23 -4.04 1.22
CA LEU A 122 -16.34 -5.20 1.12
C LEU A 122 -15.57 -5.46 2.40
N ASP A 123 -16.00 -4.90 3.54
CA ASP A 123 -15.28 -5.01 4.80
C ASP A 123 -15.00 -6.47 5.20
N GLY A 124 -15.99 -7.34 5.13
CA GLY A 124 -15.84 -8.77 5.39
C GLY A 124 -14.83 -9.48 4.46
N PHE A 125 -14.60 -8.94 3.26
CA PHE A 125 -13.59 -9.42 2.33
C PHE A 125 -12.20 -8.84 2.63
N PHE A 126 -12.12 -7.55 2.96
CA PHE A 126 -10.84 -6.87 3.16
C PHE A 126 -10.24 -7.11 4.55
N ALA A 127 -11.05 -7.17 5.61
CA ALA A 127 -10.52 -7.29 6.96
C ALA A 127 -9.60 -8.50 7.17
N PRO A 128 -9.97 -9.75 6.80
CA PRO A 128 -9.06 -10.89 6.92
C PRO A 128 -7.85 -10.81 5.99
N ARG A 129 -7.99 -10.21 4.80
CA ARG A 129 -6.90 -10.04 3.84
C ARG A 129 -5.88 -9.00 4.32
N ASN A 130 -6.34 -7.93 4.95
CA ASN A 130 -5.47 -6.95 5.60
C ASN A 130 -4.73 -7.58 6.79
N ALA A 131 -5.43 -8.35 7.62
CA ALA A 131 -4.79 -9.06 8.72
C ALA A 131 -3.69 -10.01 8.22
N ALA A 132 -3.94 -10.73 7.12
CA ALA A 132 -2.94 -11.60 6.48
C ALA A 132 -1.75 -10.79 5.93
N ALA A 133 -2.01 -9.76 5.13
CA ALA A 133 -0.97 -8.94 4.48
C ALA A 133 -0.03 -8.24 5.48
N PHE A 134 -0.56 -7.82 6.63
CA PHE A 134 0.20 -7.12 7.67
C PHE A 134 0.54 -8.01 8.87
N ASN A 135 0.44 -9.33 8.71
CA ASN A 135 0.76 -10.33 9.73
C ASN A 135 0.08 -10.07 11.09
N ARG A 136 -1.16 -9.59 11.09
CA ARG A 136 -1.95 -9.36 12.30
C ARG A 136 -2.75 -10.62 12.66
N PRO A 137 -3.03 -10.87 13.96
CA PRO A 137 -3.95 -11.94 14.36
C PRO A 137 -5.33 -11.76 13.71
N ALA A 138 -5.98 -12.86 13.31
CA ALA A 138 -7.32 -12.81 12.69
C ALA A 138 -8.35 -12.09 13.57
N GLN A 139 -8.24 -12.21 14.89
CA GLN A 139 -9.10 -11.49 15.86
C GLN A 139 -8.84 -9.99 15.93
N ALA A 140 -7.68 -9.53 15.44
CA ALA A 140 -7.35 -8.11 15.31
C ALA A 140 -7.82 -7.51 13.97
N ALA A 141 -8.46 -8.31 13.12
CA ALA A 141 -9.16 -7.85 11.93
C ALA A 141 -10.44 -7.09 12.37
N LYS A 142 -10.24 -5.93 13.01
CA LYS A 142 -11.35 -5.00 13.22
C LYS A 142 -11.88 -4.60 11.85
N PRO A 143 -13.21 -4.45 11.71
CA PRO A 143 -13.81 -3.92 10.50
C PRO A 143 -13.10 -2.63 10.09
N TRP A 144 -12.56 -2.59 8.91
CA TRP A 144 -11.94 -1.39 8.36
C TRP A 144 -12.98 -0.26 8.27
N ALA A 145 -14.19 -0.62 7.87
CA ALA A 145 -15.35 0.23 7.89
C ALA A 145 -15.70 0.81 9.28
N GLY A 146 -15.34 0.14 10.36
CA GLY A 146 -15.51 0.67 11.71
C GLY A 146 -14.66 1.91 11.99
N ASN A 147 -13.52 2.04 11.32
CA ASN A 147 -12.63 3.21 11.39
C ASN A 147 -13.03 4.30 10.38
N PHE A 148 -13.72 3.93 9.29
CA PHE A 148 -14.25 4.83 8.27
C PHE A 148 -15.71 5.20 8.52
N ALA A 149 -16.41 4.44 9.36
CA ALA A 149 -17.84 4.56 9.47
C ALA A 149 -18.28 5.99 9.75
N GLY A 150 -18.46 6.73 8.68
CA GLY A 150 -19.47 7.73 8.43
C GLY A 150 -19.77 8.76 9.52
N LYS A 151 -18.88 8.93 10.48
CA LYS A 151 -19.15 9.86 11.59
C LYS A 151 -18.79 11.29 11.23
N VAL A 152 -17.95 11.49 10.23
CA VAL A 152 -17.57 12.83 9.76
C VAL A 152 -17.30 12.78 8.26
N GLU A 153 -18.26 13.23 7.48
CA GLU A 153 -18.11 13.36 6.03
C GLU A 153 -17.50 14.70 5.66
N PRO A 154 -16.71 14.78 4.55
CA PRO A 154 -16.31 16.03 3.96
C PRO A 154 -17.54 16.87 3.59
N ASN A 155 -17.47 18.18 3.85
CA ASN A 155 -18.52 19.12 3.45
C ASN A 155 -18.14 19.98 2.25
N ILE A 156 -16.89 19.85 1.76
CA ILE A 156 -16.43 20.40 0.50
C ILE A 156 -15.86 19.26 -0.34
N LEU A 157 -16.48 18.99 -1.48
CA LEU A 157 -16.03 18.02 -2.47
C LEU A 157 -15.72 18.74 -3.77
N PHE A 158 -14.67 18.31 -4.48
CA PHE A 158 -14.29 18.85 -5.78
C PHE A 158 -13.87 17.74 -6.75
N ASP A 159 -14.01 17.98 -8.05
CA ASP A 159 -13.67 16.99 -9.08
C ASP A 159 -12.22 17.13 -9.56
N GLU A 160 -11.87 18.22 -10.20
CA GLU A 160 -10.57 18.46 -10.84
C GLU A 160 -9.63 19.28 -9.95
N SER A 161 -10.13 20.38 -9.41
CA SER A 161 -9.37 21.30 -8.56
C SER A 161 -10.27 22.11 -7.64
N TYR A 162 -9.68 22.55 -6.53
CA TYR A 162 -10.30 23.47 -5.58
C TYR A 162 -9.26 24.43 -5.05
N GLN A 163 -9.64 25.70 -4.88
CA GLN A 163 -8.75 26.74 -4.37
C GLN A 163 -9.45 27.52 -3.26
N PHE A 164 -8.68 27.88 -2.24
CA PHE A 164 -9.14 28.80 -1.20
C PHE A 164 -7.98 29.59 -0.61
N THR A 165 -8.29 30.68 0.04
CA THR A 165 -7.31 31.48 0.79
C THR A 165 -7.73 31.57 2.26
N LEU A 166 -6.79 31.34 3.18
CA LEU A 166 -6.98 31.51 4.61
C LEU A 166 -5.81 32.32 5.20
N GLY A 167 -6.13 33.44 5.89
CA GLY A 167 -5.12 34.27 6.53
C GLY A 167 -3.99 34.74 5.60
N GLY A 168 -4.30 34.97 4.31
CA GLY A 168 -3.34 35.40 3.28
C GLY A 168 -2.43 34.29 2.76
N VAL A 169 -2.75 33.02 3.03
CA VAL A 169 -2.12 31.85 2.45
C VAL A 169 -3.09 31.20 1.46
N GLU A 170 -2.64 31.03 0.23
CA GLU A 170 -3.36 30.37 -0.85
C GLU A 170 -3.08 28.87 -0.81
N PHE A 171 -4.13 28.07 -1.00
CA PHE A 171 -4.12 26.62 -1.09
C PHE A 171 -4.77 26.19 -2.40
N ASP A 172 -4.00 25.56 -3.27
CA ASP A 172 -4.46 24.99 -4.52
C ASP A 172 -4.47 23.46 -4.37
N LEU A 173 -5.64 22.86 -4.59
CA LEU A 173 -5.83 21.42 -4.50
C LEU A 173 -6.09 20.87 -5.89
N PHE A 174 -5.41 19.79 -6.25
CA PHE A 174 -5.53 19.13 -7.54
C PHE A 174 -5.90 17.67 -7.37
N SER A 175 -6.86 17.16 -8.15
CA SER A 175 -7.10 15.73 -8.25
C SER A 175 -5.87 15.05 -8.86
N THR A 176 -5.27 14.15 -8.10
CA THR A 176 -4.06 13.40 -8.50
C THR A 176 -4.23 11.92 -8.19
N PRO A 177 -5.15 11.20 -8.90
CA PRO A 177 -5.38 9.79 -8.65
C PRO A 177 -4.11 8.96 -8.87
N GLY A 178 -3.92 7.96 -8.01
CA GLY A 178 -2.74 7.08 -8.03
C GLY A 178 -2.89 5.98 -7.00
N GLU A 179 -2.50 6.23 -5.74
CA GLU A 179 -2.69 5.29 -4.62
C GLU A 179 -4.18 4.93 -4.44
N THR A 180 -5.06 5.92 -4.57
CA THR A 180 -6.51 5.76 -4.61
C THR A 180 -7.15 6.66 -5.67
N PRO A 181 -8.39 6.40 -6.11
CA PRO A 181 -9.08 7.24 -7.10
C PRO A 181 -9.40 8.65 -6.59
N ASP A 182 -9.51 8.84 -5.28
CA ASP A 182 -9.82 10.11 -4.60
C ASP A 182 -8.58 10.87 -4.15
N HIS A 183 -7.40 10.44 -4.58
CA HIS A 183 -6.16 11.06 -4.15
C HIS A 183 -6.04 12.50 -4.68
N LEU A 184 -5.55 13.40 -3.84
CA LEU A 184 -5.32 14.80 -4.17
C LEU A 184 -3.92 15.27 -3.74
N THR A 185 -3.45 16.31 -4.41
CA THR A 185 -2.24 17.06 -4.05
C THR A 185 -2.64 18.44 -3.55
N VAL A 186 -2.07 18.88 -2.43
CA VAL A 186 -2.20 20.26 -1.94
C VAL A 186 -0.92 21.03 -2.29
N TRP A 187 -1.07 22.14 -2.96
CA TRP A 187 0.01 23.06 -3.31
C TRP A 187 -0.14 24.36 -2.57
N ILE A 188 0.93 24.83 -1.93
CA ILE A 188 0.98 26.14 -1.28
C ILE A 188 2.06 26.99 -1.97
N PRO A 189 1.68 27.86 -2.92
CA PRO A 189 2.61 28.63 -3.74
C PRO A 189 3.61 29.46 -2.92
N LYS A 190 3.11 30.09 -1.84
CA LYS A 190 3.92 30.92 -0.94
C LYS A 190 5.13 30.19 -0.37
N TYR A 191 5.02 28.92 -0.10
CA TYR A 191 6.10 28.10 0.49
C TYR A 191 6.73 27.16 -0.54
N LYS A 192 6.26 27.16 -1.77
CA LYS A 192 6.60 26.17 -2.80
C LYS A 192 6.55 24.74 -2.25
N ALA A 193 5.54 24.44 -1.44
CA ALA A 193 5.34 23.19 -0.75
C ALA A 193 4.17 22.40 -1.37
N ALA A 194 4.42 21.14 -1.75
CA ALA A 194 3.43 20.21 -2.27
C ALA A 194 3.24 19.05 -1.31
N PHE A 195 2.02 18.84 -0.81
CA PHE A 195 1.62 17.66 -0.04
C PHE A 195 1.04 16.67 -1.03
N ILE A 196 1.70 15.55 -1.21
CA ILE A 196 1.40 14.61 -2.29
C ILE A 196 0.90 13.24 -1.81
N GLY A 197 0.52 13.16 -0.51
CA GLY A 197 0.03 11.92 0.10
C GLY A 197 0.91 10.71 -0.25
N ASP A 198 0.29 9.61 -0.65
CA ASP A 198 0.98 8.35 -0.94
C ASP A 198 1.35 8.16 -2.42
N ASN A 199 1.21 9.20 -3.24
CA ASN A 199 1.63 9.12 -4.64
C ASN A 199 3.15 9.03 -4.84
N TYR A 200 3.92 9.33 -3.80
CA TYR A 200 5.32 8.94 -3.70
C TYR A 200 5.54 8.28 -2.34
N PHE A 201 5.64 6.96 -2.34
CA PHE A 201 5.75 6.20 -1.11
C PHE A 201 7.21 6.07 -0.68
N GLY A 202 7.59 6.79 0.38
CA GLY A 202 8.88 6.70 1.02
C GLY A 202 8.73 6.32 2.49
N ILE A 203 9.20 5.13 2.88
CA ILE A 203 9.18 4.70 4.29
C ILE A 203 10.21 5.48 5.11
N THR A 204 11.27 5.92 4.48
CA THR A 204 12.34 6.73 5.07
C THR A 204 12.92 7.66 4.00
N THR A 205 13.70 8.66 4.38
CA THR A 205 14.55 9.43 3.45
C THR A 205 15.63 8.58 2.80
N ALA A 206 15.84 7.35 3.31
CA ALA A 206 16.84 6.45 2.78
C ALA A 206 16.48 6.04 1.34
N GLU A 207 17.36 6.35 0.43
CA GLU A 207 17.38 5.81 -0.91
C GLU A 207 18.02 4.39 -0.87
N PRO A 208 17.57 3.45 -1.68
CA PRO A 208 16.53 3.59 -2.70
C PRO A 208 15.11 3.44 -2.13
N ASN A 209 14.15 4.20 -2.71
CA ASN A 209 12.73 4.11 -2.37
C ASN A 209 12.09 2.81 -2.90
N SER A 210 10.88 2.51 -2.47
CA SER A 210 10.12 1.35 -2.97
C SER A 210 9.45 1.64 -4.31
N PHE A 211 9.43 0.64 -5.20
CA PHE A 211 8.53 0.65 -6.36
C PHE A 211 7.08 0.73 -5.86
N PRO A 212 6.17 1.48 -6.54
CA PRO A 212 4.80 1.65 -6.08
C PRO A 212 4.00 0.36 -6.13
N ASN A 213 3.01 0.28 -5.26
CA ASN A 213 2.11 -0.87 -5.20
C ASN A 213 0.91 -0.68 -6.15
N LEU A 214 1.15 -0.78 -7.47
CA LEU A 214 0.09 -0.63 -8.49
C LEU A 214 -0.98 -1.73 -8.39
N TYR A 215 -0.66 -2.87 -7.78
CA TYR A 215 -1.59 -3.94 -7.53
C TYR A 215 -1.44 -4.49 -6.11
N ALA A 216 -2.30 -4.04 -5.21
CA ALA A 216 -2.28 -4.52 -3.83
C ALA A 216 -2.90 -5.91 -3.73
N ILE A 217 -2.09 -6.95 -3.45
CA ILE A 217 -2.55 -8.36 -3.40
C ILE A 217 -3.57 -8.62 -2.26
N ARG A 218 -3.72 -7.70 -1.32
CA ARG A 218 -4.84 -7.73 -0.35
C ARG A 218 -6.20 -7.45 -0.99
N GLY A 219 -6.20 -6.87 -2.17
CA GLY A 219 -7.35 -6.40 -2.92
C GLY A 219 -7.49 -4.88 -2.84
N THR A 220 -7.81 -4.28 -3.97
CA THR A 220 -8.10 -2.85 -4.09
C THR A 220 -8.78 -2.59 -5.44
N LYS A 221 -9.36 -1.40 -5.64
CA LYS A 221 -9.66 -0.91 -6.99
C LYS A 221 -8.36 -0.85 -7.80
N PRO A 222 -8.42 -1.03 -9.13
CA PRO A 222 -7.24 -0.88 -9.98
C PRO A 222 -6.58 0.49 -9.77
N ARG A 223 -5.26 0.48 -9.62
CA ARG A 223 -4.42 1.68 -9.56
C ARG A 223 -3.81 1.85 -10.94
N TRP A 224 -4.40 2.73 -11.73
CA TRP A 224 -4.01 2.89 -13.13
C TRP A 224 -2.65 3.55 -13.24
N ALA A 225 -1.71 2.88 -13.91
CA ALA A 225 -0.35 3.37 -14.09
C ALA A 225 -0.32 4.75 -14.79
N LEU A 226 -1.15 4.95 -15.82
CA LEU A 226 -1.21 6.21 -16.56
C LEU A 226 -1.77 7.37 -15.72
N ASP A 227 -2.74 7.11 -14.85
CA ASP A 227 -3.27 8.13 -13.92
C ASP A 227 -2.19 8.53 -12.91
N TRP A 228 -1.47 7.55 -12.36
CA TRP A 228 -0.38 7.81 -11.43
C TRP A 228 0.76 8.62 -12.07
N ILE A 229 1.14 8.27 -13.31
CA ILE A 229 2.13 9.01 -14.09
C ILE A 229 1.68 10.46 -14.28
N LYS A 230 0.43 10.70 -14.74
CA LYS A 230 -0.14 12.04 -14.91
C LYS A 230 -0.12 12.83 -13.59
N SER A 231 -0.43 12.19 -12.49
CA SER A 231 -0.41 12.81 -11.16
C SER A 231 0.99 13.25 -10.74
N LEU A 232 2.01 12.42 -10.99
CA LEU A 232 3.41 12.81 -10.76
C LEU A 232 3.88 13.92 -11.70
N ASP A 233 3.46 13.89 -12.96
CA ASP A 233 3.74 14.97 -13.93
C ASP A 233 3.11 16.31 -13.48
N THR A 234 1.90 16.26 -12.89
CA THR A 234 1.26 17.44 -12.29
C THR A 234 2.10 18.02 -11.16
N VAL A 235 2.58 17.17 -10.23
CA VAL A 235 3.44 17.63 -9.13
C VAL A 235 4.76 18.20 -9.64
N LEU A 236 5.39 17.55 -10.61
CA LEU A 236 6.65 18.02 -11.22
C LEU A 236 6.48 19.39 -11.90
N ALA A 237 5.33 19.64 -12.54
CA ALA A 237 5.02 20.90 -13.20
C ALA A 237 4.91 22.08 -12.22
N LEU A 238 4.53 21.85 -10.96
CA LEU A 238 4.49 22.87 -9.90
C LEU A 238 5.89 23.34 -9.48
N LYS A 239 6.95 22.60 -9.79
CA LYS A 239 8.35 22.89 -9.43
C LYS A 239 8.51 23.12 -7.91
N PRO A 240 8.07 22.20 -7.05
CA PRO A 240 8.14 22.39 -5.62
C PRO A 240 9.58 22.46 -5.12
N GLU A 241 9.79 23.24 -4.05
CA GLU A 241 11.03 23.23 -3.26
C GLU A 241 10.93 22.29 -2.05
N ILE A 242 9.71 21.93 -1.66
CA ILE A 242 9.42 20.99 -0.59
C ILE A 242 8.31 20.05 -1.04
N VAL A 243 8.54 18.75 -0.94
CA VAL A 243 7.52 17.71 -1.08
C VAL A 243 7.29 17.03 0.25
N LEU A 244 6.03 16.94 0.64
CA LEU A 244 5.53 16.43 1.90
C LEU A 244 4.68 15.17 1.60
N ASN A 245 5.24 14.02 1.96
CA ASN A 245 4.67 12.70 1.64
C ASN A 245 3.69 12.26 2.73
N GLY A 246 2.79 11.33 2.39
CA GLY A 246 1.95 10.67 3.38
C GLY A 246 2.73 9.81 4.37
N HIS A 247 3.90 9.31 3.97
CA HIS A 247 4.81 8.53 4.82
C HIS A 247 6.26 8.98 4.64
N GLY A 248 7.07 8.81 5.70
CA GLY A 248 8.49 9.14 5.68
C GLY A 248 8.77 10.64 5.76
N ASP A 249 10.01 11.02 5.48
CA ASP A 249 10.49 12.38 5.66
C ASP A 249 10.19 13.26 4.45
N PRO A 250 10.13 14.59 4.63
CA PRO A 250 10.03 15.55 3.53
C PRO A 250 11.23 15.46 2.57
N ILE A 251 10.97 15.75 1.30
CA ILE A 251 12.02 15.91 0.29
C ILE A 251 12.21 17.41 0.05
N VAL A 252 13.44 17.90 0.24
CA VAL A 252 13.75 19.31 0.14
C VAL A 252 14.71 19.58 -1.02
N GLY A 253 14.45 20.64 -1.75
CA GLY A 253 15.23 21.10 -2.90
C GLY A 253 14.66 20.61 -4.24
N ASN A 254 14.31 21.55 -5.12
CA ASN A 254 13.68 21.27 -6.41
C ASN A 254 14.46 20.26 -7.27
N ALA A 255 15.79 20.35 -7.30
CA ALA A 255 16.63 19.42 -8.07
C ALA A 255 16.49 17.97 -7.57
N GLU A 256 16.50 17.76 -6.25
CA GLU A 256 16.36 16.44 -5.64
C GLU A 256 14.94 15.88 -5.81
N ILE A 257 13.94 16.73 -5.62
CA ILE A 257 12.52 16.38 -5.88
C ILE A 257 12.35 15.95 -7.34
N THR A 258 12.84 16.76 -8.27
CA THR A 258 12.75 16.44 -9.70
C THR A 258 13.45 15.11 -10.01
N ARG A 259 14.65 14.89 -9.49
CA ARG A 259 15.40 13.64 -9.67
C ARG A 259 14.62 12.42 -9.17
N ARG A 260 14.08 12.49 -7.92
CA ARG A 260 13.37 11.36 -7.30
C ARG A 260 12.04 11.08 -7.98
N LEU A 261 11.20 12.10 -8.16
CA LEU A 261 9.88 11.92 -8.75
C LEU A 261 9.93 11.52 -10.21
N THR A 262 10.86 12.08 -11.02
CA THR A 262 11.07 11.66 -12.40
C THR A 262 11.50 10.20 -12.48
N ARG A 263 12.47 9.77 -11.66
CA ARG A 263 12.92 8.38 -11.60
C ARG A 263 11.76 7.43 -11.26
N TYR A 264 10.95 7.78 -10.27
CA TYR A 264 9.80 7.00 -9.83
C TYR A 264 8.72 6.92 -10.91
N ARG A 265 8.38 8.06 -11.50
CA ARG A 265 7.45 8.20 -12.61
C ARG A 265 7.88 7.37 -13.82
N ASP A 266 9.15 7.46 -14.20
CA ASP A 266 9.70 6.74 -15.36
C ASP A 266 9.81 5.22 -15.11
N ALA A 267 9.97 4.81 -13.86
CA ALA A 267 9.90 3.40 -13.50
C ALA A 267 8.48 2.83 -13.71
N ILE A 268 7.44 3.57 -13.34
CA ILE A 268 6.04 3.21 -13.60
C ILE A 268 5.79 3.13 -15.10
N GLN A 269 6.22 4.16 -15.85
CA GLN A 269 6.09 4.22 -17.32
C GLN A 269 6.75 3.02 -17.98
N TYR A 270 7.98 2.68 -17.57
CA TYR A 270 8.69 1.53 -18.12
C TYR A 270 7.93 0.22 -17.92
N VAL A 271 7.45 -0.04 -16.71
CA VAL A 271 6.70 -1.28 -16.42
C VAL A 271 5.38 -1.33 -17.20
N HIS A 272 4.69 -0.20 -17.31
CA HIS A 272 3.49 -0.08 -18.13
C HIS A 272 3.78 -0.39 -19.61
N ASP A 273 4.75 0.29 -20.20
CA ASP A 273 5.03 0.22 -21.64
C ASP A 273 5.56 -1.16 -22.05
N GLU A 274 6.46 -1.78 -21.24
CA GLU A 274 6.91 -3.15 -21.50
C GLU A 274 5.79 -4.18 -21.35
N THR A 275 4.84 -3.95 -20.41
CA THR A 275 3.66 -4.81 -20.29
C THR A 275 2.78 -4.70 -21.54
N VAL A 276 2.43 -3.50 -21.96
CA VAL A 276 1.61 -3.27 -23.16
C VAL A 276 2.29 -3.80 -24.41
N LYS A 277 3.59 -3.58 -24.57
CA LYS A 277 4.38 -4.13 -25.67
C LYS A 277 4.35 -5.65 -25.71
N GLY A 278 4.48 -6.29 -24.54
CA GLY A 278 4.39 -7.75 -24.43
C GLY A 278 3.00 -8.29 -24.73
N MET A 279 1.94 -7.61 -24.29
CA MET A 279 0.55 -7.92 -24.64
C MET A 279 0.32 -7.87 -26.14
N ASN A 280 0.78 -6.80 -26.81
CA ASN A 280 0.68 -6.66 -28.26
C ASN A 280 1.49 -7.70 -29.02
N ALA A 281 2.52 -8.28 -28.40
CA ALA A 281 3.29 -9.40 -28.93
C ALA A 281 2.66 -10.78 -28.63
N GLY A 282 1.45 -10.82 -28.04
CA GLY A 282 0.71 -12.04 -27.71
C GLY A 282 1.29 -12.86 -26.55
N LYS A 283 2.11 -12.25 -25.68
CA LYS A 283 2.64 -12.92 -24.48
C LYS A 283 1.58 -13.01 -23.39
N ASP A 284 1.51 -14.17 -22.74
CA ASP A 284 0.66 -14.34 -21.56
C ASP A 284 1.19 -13.60 -20.33
N VAL A 285 0.31 -13.35 -19.37
CA VAL A 285 0.62 -12.57 -18.18
C VAL A 285 1.72 -13.18 -17.32
N TYR A 286 1.79 -14.50 -17.19
CA TYR A 286 2.82 -15.16 -16.38
C TYR A 286 4.20 -15.04 -17.01
N THR A 287 4.28 -15.09 -18.34
CA THR A 287 5.50 -14.82 -19.09
C THR A 287 5.98 -13.40 -18.85
N LEU A 288 5.09 -12.40 -18.94
CA LEU A 288 5.44 -11.00 -18.70
C LEU A 288 5.86 -10.75 -17.24
N MET A 289 5.18 -11.35 -16.26
CA MET A 289 5.57 -11.28 -14.83
C MET A 289 6.99 -11.83 -14.58
N ARG A 290 7.43 -12.82 -15.35
CA ARG A 290 8.79 -13.38 -15.24
C ARG A 290 9.84 -12.55 -15.97
N GLU A 291 9.50 -12.04 -17.14
CA GLU A 291 10.48 -11.37 -18.04
C GLU A 291 10.71 -9.90 -17.68
N ILE A 292 9.64 -9.16 -17.31
CA ILE A 292 9.76 -7.74 -17.02
C ILE A 292 10.44 -7.54 -15.66
N LYS A 293 11.61 -6.91 -15.70
CA LYS A 293 12.39 -6.53 -14.53
C LYS A 293 12.72 -5.05 -14.60
N LEU A 294 12.73 -4.40 -13.44
CA LEU A 294 13.09 -2.99 -13.38
C LEU A 294 14.59 -2.82 -13.69
N PRO A 295 14.96 -2.01 -14.71
CA PRO A 295 16.34 -1.70 -14.96
C PRO A 295 17.04 -1.05 -13.76
N PRO A 296 18.31 -1.36 -13.48
CA PRO A 296 19.06 -0.83 -12.33
C PRO A 296 19.10 0.71 -12.25
N LYS A 297 19.01 1.39 -13.40
CA LYS A 297 18.99 2.88 -13.45
C LYS A 297 17.85 3.51 -12.64
N TYR A 298 16.77 2.76 -12.40
CA TYR A 298 15.64 3.26 -11.60
C TYR A 298 15.88 3.11 -10.10
N ASP A 299 16.78 2.21 -9.68
CA ASP A 299 17.24 2.05 -8.29
C ASP A 299 16.07 2.16 -7.27
N LEU A 300 15.06 1.31 -7.45
CA LEU A 300 13.91 1.17 -6.57
C LEU A 300 13.88 -0.23 -5.97
N THR A 301 13.54 -0.33 -4.70
CA THR A 301 13.33 -1.62 -4.02
C THR A 301 11.92 -2.16 -4.26
N GLU A 302 11.67 -3.40 -3.92
CA GLU A 302 10.35 -4.03 -3.97
C GLU A 302 9.84 -4.38 -2.56
N ILE A 303 10.12 -3.53 -1.57
CA ILE A 303 9.75 -3.81 -0.17
C ILE A 303 8.25 -3.75 0.11
N PHE A 304 7.47 -3.04 -0.73
CA PHE A 304 6.00 -3.00 -0.68
C PHE A 304 5.36 -3.39 -2.00
N GLY A 305 5.58 -2.61 -3.06
CA GLY A 305 5.15 -2.95 -4.40
C GLY A 305 6.11 -3.94 -5.05
N LYS A 306 5.58 -4.77 -5.95
CA LYS A 306 6.38 -5.65 -6.81
C LYS A 306 6.13 -5.35 -8.27
N VAL A 307 7.20 -5.32 -9.07
CA VAL A 307 7.11 -5.16 -10.53
C VAL A 307 6.23 -6.25 -11.13
N SER A 308 6.45 -7.51 -10.75
CA SER A 308 5.66 -8.64 -11.26
C SER A 308 4.16 -8.53 -10.94
N TRP A 309 3.79 -8.05 -9.76
CA TRP A 309 2.39 -7.82 -9.41
C TRP A 309 1.80 -6.65 -10.18
N SER A 310 2.60 -5.61 -10.41
CA SER A 310 2.19 -4.44 -11.20
C SER A 310 1.98 -4.80 -12.66
N VAL A 311 2.85 -5.64 -13.24
CA VAL A 311 2.65 -6.24 -14.57
C VAL A 311 1.31 -6.97 -14.63
N ARG A 312 1.00 -7.80 -13.61
CA ARG A 312 -0.30 -8.48 -13.52
C ARG A 312 -1.45 -7.49 -13.44
N GLY A 313 -1.34 -6.47 -12.60
CA GLY A 313 -2.39 -5.45 -12.43
C GLY A 313 -2.65 -4.65 -13.71
N ILE A 314 -1.61 -4.26 -14.44
CA ILE A 314 -1.71 -3.58 -15.73
C ILE A 314 -2.35 -4.51 -16.78
N TYR A 315 -1.87 -5.74 -16.87
CA TYR A 315 -2.40 -6.74 -17.82
C TYR A 315 -3.90 -6.99 -17.59
N ASP A 316 -4.29 -7.36 -16.36
CA ASP A 316 -5.68 -7.66 -16.02
C ASP A 316 -6.58 -6.41 -16.14
N GLY A 317 -6.02 -5.22 -15.88
CA GLY A 317 -6.70 -3.95 -16.07
C GLY A 317 -7.12 -3.71 -17.52
N TYR A 318 -6.28 -4.07 -18.48
CA TYR A 318 -6.60 -3.96 -19.92
C TYR A 318 -7.37 -5.16 -20.46
N ALA A 319 -6.97 -6.38 -20.09
CA ALA A 319 -7.54 -7.61 -20.64
C ALA A 319 -8.85 -8.05 -19.96
N GLY A 320 -9.09 -7.60 -18.72
CA GLY A 320 -10.13 -8.17 -17.88
C GLY A 320 -9.76 -9.56 -17.36
N TRP A 321 -10.75 -10.33 -16.93
CA TRP A 321 -10.53 -11.63 -16.28
C TRP A 321 -10.30 -12.78 -17.27
N TYR A 322 -10.71 -12.65 -18.53
CA TYR A 322 -10.67 -13.73 -19.51
C TYR A 322 -9.28 -13.81 -20.17
N ASP A 323 -8.67 -14.97 -20.06
CA ASP A 323 -7.30 -15.24 -20.52
C ASP A 323 -7.19 -15.75 -21.98
N GLY A 324 -8.32 -15.82 -22.72
CA GLY A 324 -8.39 -16.36 -24.08
C GLY A 324 -8.48 -17.89 -24.16
N ASN A 325 -8.41 -18.62 -23.04
CA ASN A 325 -8.58 -20.05 -23.01
C ASN A 325 -10.08 -20.42 -22.90
N PRO A 326 -10.68 -21.14 -23.87
CA PRO A 326 -12.08 -21.52 -23.80
C PRO A 326 -12.50 -22.21 -22.50
N THR A 327 -11.62 -22.98 -21.87
CA THR A 327 -11.90 -23.65 -20.59
C THR A 327 -12.16 -22.63 -19.46
N SER A 328 -11.53 -21.47 -19.49
CA SER A 328 -11.69 -20.42 -18.46
C SER A 328 -13.05 -19.70 -18.53
N MET A 329 -13.87 -19.95 -19.59
CA MET A 329 -15.24 -19.40 -19.67
C MET A 329 -16.23 -20.09 -18.74
N TYR A 330 -15.89 -21.29 -18.25
CA TYR A 330 -16.80 -22.12 -17.47
C TYR A 330 -16.51 -22.02 -15.97
N GLU A 331 -17.50 -22.38 -15.15
CA GLU A 331 -17.50 -22.18 -13.69
C GLU A 331 -16.58 -23.17 -12.93
N LEU A 332 -16.12 -24.23 -13.62
CA LEU A 332 -15.27 -25.25 -12.99
C LEU A 332 -13.81 -24.79 -12.96
N PRO A 333 -13.21 -24.62 -11.77
CA PRO A 333 -11.80 -24.23 -11.66
C PRO A 333 -10.88 -25.40 -12.07
N PRO A 334 -9.61 -25.14 -12.46
CA PRO A 334 -8.62 -26.18 -12.74
C PRO A 334 -8.48 -27.22 -11.61
N SER A 335 -8.69 -26.82 -10.36
CA SER A 335 -8.65 -27.73 -9.19
C SER A 335 -9.74 -28.80 -9.19
N SER A 336 -10.77 -28.68 -10.01
CA SER A 336 -11.84 -29.69 -10.13
C SER A 336 -11.33 -31.07 -10.57
N VAL A 337 -10.22 -31.12 -11.30
CA VAL A 337 -9.62 -32.39 -11.78
C VAL A 337 -8.46 -32.86 -10.88
N TYR A 338 -8.06 -32.10 -9.88
CA TYR A 338 -6.92 -32.44 -8.99
C TYR A 338 -7.11 -33.79 -8.26
N PRO A 339 -8.30 -34.13 -7.71
CA PRO A 339 -8.52 -35.46 -7.14
C PRO A 339 -8.28 -36.62 -8.11
N SER A 340 -8.59 -36.43 -9.39
CA SER A 340 -8.33 -37.43 -10.43
C SER A 340 -6.82 -37.56 -10.71
N LEU A 341 -6.08 -36.45 -10.72
CA LEU A 341 -4.62 -36.44 -10.87
C LEU A 341 -3.93 -37.15 -9.71
N VAL A 342 -4.39 -36.98 -8.46
CA VAL A 342 -3.87 -37.72 -7.31
C VAL A 342 -4.04 -39.23 -7.48
N LYS A 343 -5.22 -39.67 -7.93
CA LYS A 343 -5.48 -41.11 -8.20
C LYS A 343 -4.56 -41.65 -9.31
N LEU A 344 -4.37 -40.91 -10.40
CA LEU A 344 -3.47 -41.28 -11.49
C LEU A 344 -2.00 -41.36 -11.04
N ALA A 345 -1.59 -40.53 -10.09
CA ALA A 345 -0.24 -40.56 -9.49
C ALA A 345 -0.02 -41.73 -8.54
N GLY A 346 -1.03 -42.53 -8.23
CA GLY A 346 -0.96 -43.65 -7.27
C GLY A 346 -1.15 -43.21 -5.80
N GLY A 347 -1.72 -42.01 -5.59
CA GLY A 347 -1.99 -41.47 -4.26
C GLY A 347 -1.27 -40.15 -3.97
N PRO A 348 -1.45 -39.59 -2.76
CA PRO A 348 -0.82 -38.33 -2.37
C PRO A 348 0.69 -38.44 -2.09
N GLU A 349 1.19 -39.62 -1.68
CA GLU A 349 2.58 -39.83 -1.26
C GLU A 349 3.61 -39.56 -2.39
N PRO A 350 3.42 -40.08 -3.64
CA PRO A 350 4.34 -39.79 -4.73
C PRO A 350 4.39 -38.28 -5.06
N LEU A 351 3.25 -37.58 -4.95
CA LEU A 351 3.17 -36.14 -5.20
C LEU A 351 3.85 -35.34 -4.06
N ALA A 352 3.70 -35.76 -2.80
CA ALA A 352 4.38 -35.11 -1.68
C ALA A 352 5.91 -35.24 -1.81
N LYS A 353 6.40 -36.41 -2.24
CA LYS A 353 7.81 -36.62 -2.57
C LYS A 353 8.26 -35.70 -3.70
N LEU A 354 7.52 -35.65 -4.80
CA LEU A 354 7.81 -34.72 -5.92
C LEU A 354 7.87 -33.27 -5.46
N ALA A 355 6.92 -32.85 -4.62
CA ALA A 355 6.92 -31.47 -4.08
C ALA A 355 8.16 -31.18 -3.24
N LEU A 356 8.66 -32.14 -2.47
CA LEU A 356 9.90 -32.00 -1.70
C LEU A 356 11.12 -31.88 -2.64
N GLU A 357 11.22 -32.71 -3.68
CA GLU A 357 12.24 -32.66 -4.71
C GLU A 357 12.25 -31.30 -5.42
N LYS A 358 11.07 -30.67 -5.64
CA LYS A 358 10.97 -29.31 -6.19
C LYS A 358 11.61 -28.27 -5.28
N ILE A 359 11.43 -28.38 -3.94
CA ILE A 359 12.08 -27.46 -3.00
C ILE A 359 13.60 -27.62 -3.06
N GLU A 360 14.10 -28.87 -3.06
CA GLU A 360 15.52 -29.18 -3.14
C GLU A 360 16.16 -28.67 -4.43
N ALA A 361 15.40 -28.66 -5.53
CA ALA A 361 15.79 -28.10 -6.81
C ALA A 361 15.66 -26.53 -6.89
N GLY A 362 15.36 -25.86 -5.77
CA GLY A 362 15.19 -24.40 -5.73
C GLY A 362 13.90 -23.88 -6.40
N LYS A 363 12.87 -24.72 -6.51
CA LYS A 363 11.59 -24.43 -7.17
C LYS A 363 10.40 -24.45 -6.18
N PRO A 364 10.42 -23.63 -5.12
CA PRO A 364 9.41 -23.69 -4.05
C PRO A 364 7.99 -23.38 -4.54
N VAL A 365 7.83 -22.52 -5.57
CA VAL A 365 6.51 -22.20 -6.13
C VAL A 365 5.92 -23.42 -6.87
N GLU A 366 6.74 -24.19 -7.60
CA GLU A 366 6.27 -25.45 -8.21
C GLU A 366 5.85 -26.45 -7.11
N ALA A 367 6.58 -26.50 -5.98
CA ALA A 367 6.20 -27.32 -4.84
C ALA A 367 4.84 -26.90 -4.26
N LEU A 368 4.54 -25.60 -4.15
CA LEU A 368 3.24 -25.11 -3.69
C LEU A 368 2.12 -25.58 -4.63
N HIS A 369 2.30 -25.51 -5.95
CA HIS A 369 1.31 -26.01 -6.91
C HIS A 369 1.07 -27.51 -6.76
N VAL A 370 2.12 -28.31 -6.55
CA VAL A 370 1.96 -29.75 -6.31
C VAL A 370 1.21 -30.01 -5.00
N THR A 371 1.51 -29.25 -3.92
CA THR A 371 0.75 -29.37 -2.67
C THR A 371 -0.70 -28.92 -2.81
N ASP A 372 -1.03 -27.96 -3.69
CA ASP A 372 -2.42 -27.58 -3.99
C ASP A 372 -3.19 -28.76 -4.56
N VAL A 373 -2.57 -29.55 -5.44
CA VAL A 373 -3.18 -30.77 -6.01
C VAL A 373 -3.52 -31.78 -4.91
N ILE A 374 -2.58 -32.05 -3.98
CA ILE A 374 -2.80 -32.98 -2.88
C ILE A 374 -3.90 -32.49 -1.94
N LEU A 375 -3.83 -31.21 -1.54
CA LEU A 375 -4.74 -30.62 -0.56
C LEU A 375 -6.16 -30.42 -1.10
N ALA A 376 -6.35 -30.41 -2.41
CA ALA A 376 -7.68 -30.48 -3.02
C ALA A 376 -8.30 -31.89 -2.93
N TYR A 377 -7.50 -32.95 -2.84
CA TYR A 377 -7.94 -34.32 -2.63
C TYR A 377 -8.16 -34.62 -1.13
N ASP A 378 -7.19 -34.24 -0.30
CA ASP A 378 -7.21 -34.40 1.15
C ASP A 378 -6.65 -33.12 1.81
N GLN A 379 -7.55 -32.25 2.25
CA GLN A 379 -7.21 -30.94 2.82
C GLN A 379 -6.39 -31.01 4.12
N ASN A 380 -6.34 -32.17 4.75
CA ASN A 380 -5.63 -32.41 6.00
C ASN A 380 -4.38 -33.27 5.80
N ASN A 381 -3.97 -33.58 4.58
CA ASN A 381 -2.80 -34.40 4.32
C ASN A 381 -1.54 -33.84 4.97
N ALA A 382 -1.06 -34.55 6.02
CA ALA A 382 0.04 -34.07 6.86
C ALA A 382 1.35 -33.91 6.05
N ALA A 383 1.64 -34.82 5.11
CA ALA A 383 2.84 -34.74 4.29
C ALA A 383 2.81 -33.49 3.39
N ALA A 384 1.70 -33.23 2.71
CA ALA A 384 1.52 -32.04 1.88
C ALA A 384 1.59 -30.74 2.70
N LEU A 385 0.95 -30.69 3.88
CA LEU A 385 1.01 -29.52 4.77
C LEU A 385 2.44 -29.22 5.23
N ASN A 386 3.21 -30.25 5.60
CA ASN A 386 4.61 -30.08 6.00
C ASN A 386 5.49 -29.59 4.85
N VAL A 387 5.33 -30.13 3.64
CA VAL A 387 6.05 -29.65 2.45
C VAL A 387 5.66 -28.21 2.09
N ARG A 388 4.37 -27.88 2.18
CA ARG A 388 3.87 -26.54 1.96
C ARG A 388 4.47 -25.51 2.93
N ILE A 389 4.58 -25.87 4.21
CA ILE A 389 5.25 -25.02 5.22
C ILE A 389 6.72 -24.77 4.80
N LYS A 390 7.47 -25.83 4.47
CA LYS A 390 8.87 -25.70 4.04
C LYS A 390 9.02 -24.79 2.80
N ALA A 391 8.14 -24.94 1.81
CA ALA A 391 8.16 -24.11 0.61
C ALA A 391 7.91 -22.63 0.93
N MET A 392 6.92 -22.34 1.80
CA MET A 392 6.62 -20.96 2.22
C MET A 392 7.74 -20.36 3.09
N GLU A 393 8.34 -21.16 3.98
CA GLU A 393 9.51 -20.74 4.79
C GLU A 393 10.72 -20.42 3.88
N TYR A 394 10.96 -21.23 2.86
CA TYR A 394 11.98 -20.94 1.84
C TYR A 394 11.73 -19.61 1.13
N LEU A 395 10.52 -19.39 0.62
CA LEU A 395 10.15 -18.13 -0.06
C LEU A 395 10.31 -16.94 0.87
N LYS A 396 9.89 -17.06 2.13
CA LYS A 396 10.01 -16.00 3.13
C LYS A 396 11.46 -15.60 3.42
N GLN A 397 12.39 -16.55 3.41
CA GLN A 397 13.83 -16.26 3.58
C GLN A 397 14.45 -15.52 2.39
N HIS A 398 13.79 -15.55 1.21
CA HIS A 398 14.28 -14.98 -0.04
C HIS A 398 13.51 -13.73 -0.48
N THR A 399 12.53 -13.26 0.29
CA THR A 399 11.81 -12.02 0.01
C THR A 399 12.16 -10.92 1.02
N GLN A 400 12.22 -9.68 0.54
CA GLN A 400 12.25 -8.48 1.38
C GLN A 400 10.90 -7.76 1.39
N ASN A 401 9.93 -8.26 0.62
CA ASN A 401 8.62 -7.65 0.51
C ASN A 401 7.76 -7.95 1.75
N HIS A 402 7.32 -6.90 2.44
CA HIS A 402 6.56 -7.03 3.68
C HIS A 402 5.20 -7.69 3.50
N VAL A 403 4.49 -7.33 2.44
CA VAL A 403 3.16 -7.87 2.16
C VAL A 403 3.23 -9.34 1.76
N GLU A 404 4.22 -9.72 0.95
CA GLU A 404 4.50 -11.12 0.60
C GLU A 404 4.84 -11.94 1.85
N SER A 405 5.75 -11.43 2.68
CA SER A 405 6.12 -12.08 3.95
C SER A 405 4.91 -12.29 4.86
N GLY A 406 4.03 -11.28 4.98
CA GLY A 406 2.80 -11.39 5.76
C GLY A 406 1.87 -12.52 5.27
N TRP A 407 1.66 -12.63 3.96
CA TRP A 407 0.85 -13.70 3.37
C TRP A 407 1.49 -15.09 3.53
N LEU A 408 2.81 -15.19 3.42
CA LEU A 408 3.54 -16.44 3.69
C LEU A 408 3.38 -16.87 5.15
N ASP A 409 3.53 -15.94 6.10
CA ASP A 409 3.31 -16.21 7.53
C ASP A 409 1.87 -16.64 7.81
N TYR A 410 0.89 -16.01 7.18
CA TYR A 410 -0.51 -16.40 7.29
C TYR A 410 -0.72 -17.84 6.79
N GLY A 411 -0.18 -18.17 5.61
CA GLY A 411 -0.26 -19.53 5.06
C GLY A 411 0.41 -20.58 5.94
N ILE A 412 1.59 -20.26 6.51
CA ILE A 412 2.30 -21.13 7.44
C ILE A 412 1.47 -21.39 8.72
N ARG A 413 0.87 -20.33 9.30
CA ARG A 413 0.00 -20.47 10.48
C ARG A 413 -1.19 -21.37 10.20
N LEU A 414 -1.89 -21.17 9.07
CA LEU A 414 -3.03 -22.00 8.69
C LEU A 414 -2.64 -23.49 8.53
N ALA A 415 -1.51 -23.76 7.88
CA ALA A 415 -1.03 -25.12 7.71
C ALA A 415 -0.66 -25.77 9.05
N LYS A 416 0.03 -25.04 9.96
CA LYS A 416 0.36 -25.51 11.31
C LYS A 416 -0.89 -25.76 12.17
N GLN A 417 -1.92 -24.91 12.06
CA GLN A 417 -3.20 -25.13 12.76
C GLN A 417 -3.89 -26.40 12.31
N LYS A 418 -3.90 -26.68 11.00
CA LYS A 418 -4.47 -27.94 10.47
C LYS A 418 -3.71 -29.18 10.96
N LEU A 419 -2.39 -29.11 11.04
CA LEU A 419 -1.58 -30.22 11.59
C LEU A 419 -1.83 -30.45 13.07
N ALA A 420 -2.02 -29.38 13.84
CA ALA A 420 -2.28 -29.47 15.28
C ALA A 420 -3.71 -29.95 15.63
N ALA A 421 -4.63 -29.92 14.67
CA ALA A 421 -6.01 -30.38 14.84
C ALA A 421 -6.23 -31.85 14.46
N GLN A 422 -5.18 -32.56 14.03
CA GLN A 422 -5.16 -34.00 13.74
C GLN A 422 -4.79 -34.82 15.00
#